data_2b14d206b4aee32cd69594e496a40259
#
_entry.id   2b14d206b4aee32cd69594e496a40259
#
_cell.length_a   1.000
_cell.length_b   1.000
_cell.length_c   1.000
_cell.angle_alpha   90.00
_cell.angle_beta   90.00
_cell.angle_gamma   90.00
#
_symmetry.space_group_name_H-M   'P 1'
#
loop_
_entity.id
_entity.type
_entity.pdbx_description
1 polymer ?
#
loop_
_entity_poly.entity_id
_entity_poly.type
_entity_poly.pdbx_seq_one_letter_code
_entity_poly.pdbx_strand_id
1 'polypeptide(L)'
;MERTDIDEKVLRGEELTSEEICFIFWNYDSIAEENGEHHRWWYPVYKIFQVGERYFQVWGAIGLTECQEDEYVPQVAIEVEQREKVITKWVPVE
;
A
#
# COMPACT_ATOMS: atom_id res chain seq x y z
N MET A 1 5.90 16.63 9.90
CA MET A 1 6.34 15.51 9.04
C MET A 1 6.33 15.99 7.60
N GLU A 2 7.45 15.88 6.94
CA GLU A 2 7.58 16.31 5.56
C GLU A 2 7.66 15.13 4.61
N ARG A 3 7.08 15.28 3.42
CA ARG A 3 7.08 14.24 2.39
C ARG A 3 8.50 13.85 1.98
N THR A 4 9.42 14.82 1.89
CA THR A 4 10.83 14.58 1.54
C THR A 4 11.50 13.60 2.51
N ASP A 5 11.24 13.74 3.81
CA ASP A 5 11.81 12.86 4.83
C ASP A 5 11.33 11.43 4.67
N ILE A 6 10.05 11.26 4.34
CA ILE A 6 9.46 9.96 4.09
C ILE A 6 10.03 9.34 2.81
N ASP A 7 10.16 10.14 1.75
CA ASP A 7 10.73 9.69 0.48
C ASP A 7 12.16 9.16 0.68
N GLU A 8 12.98 9.87 1.45
CA GLU A 8 14.35 9.44 1.75
C GLU A 8 14.38 8.12 2.52
N LYS A 9 13.52 7.96 3.51
CA LYS A 9 13.42 6.70 4.26
C LYS A 9 13.02 5.53 3.39
N VAL A 10 12.04 5.74 2.51
CA VAL A 10 11.58 4.72 1.57
C VAL A 10 12.71 4.29 0.64
N LEU A 11 13.46 5.25 0.09
CA LEU A 11 14.57 4.97 -0.82
C LEU A 11 15.73 4.24 -0.15
N ARG A 12 15.94 4.46 1.16
CA ARG A 12 16.97 3.77 1.94
C ARG A 12 16.54 2.38 2.41
N GLY A 13 15.27 2.04 2.28
CA GLY A 13 14.73 0.79 2.79
C GLY A 13 14.58 0.77 4.30
N GLU A 14 14.39 1.92 4.92
CA GLU A 14 14.19 2.03 6.35
C GLU A 14 12.74 1.72 6.75
N GLU A 15 12.57 1.22 7.97
CA GLU A 15 11.24 0.98 8.52
C GLU A 15 10.50 2.31 8.74
N LEU A 16 9.28 2.38 8.26
CA LEU A 16 8.40 3.53 8.44
C LEU A 16 7.53 3.32 9.69
N THR A 17 7.32 4.39 10.44
CA THR A 17 6.45 4.36 11.61
C THR A 17 4.98 4.36 11.21
N SER A 18 4.10 4.05 12.17
CA SER A 18 2.65 4.11 11.96
C SER A 18 2.22 5.48 11.45
N GLU A 19 2.77 6.55 12.01
CA GLU A 19 2.44 7.92 11.61
C GLU A 19 2.88 8.21 10.17
N GLU A 20 4.04 7.71 9.79
CA GLU A 20 4.55 7.87 8.43
C GLU A 20 3.72 7.10 7.41
N ILE A 21 3.30 5.89 7.75
CA ILE A 21 2.40 5.09 6.90
C ILE A 21 1.06 5.80 6.75
N CYS A 22 0.50 6.31 7.85
CA CYS A 22 -0.75 7.08 7.81
C CYS A 22 -0.61 8.31 6.91
N PHE A 23 0.51 9.02 7.00
CA PHE A 23 0.79 10.18 6.15
C PHE A 23 0.81 9.79 4.67
N ILE A 24 1.41 8.65 4.32
CA ILE A 24 1.42 8.15 2.94
C ILE A 24 0.01 7.88 2.44
N PHE A 25 -0.83 7.24 3.25
CA PHE A 25 -2.21 6.93 2.87
C PHE A 25 -3.05 8.19 2.60
N TRP A 26 -2.80 9.27 3.33
CA TRP A 26 -3.60 10.48 3.22
C TRP A 26 -3.04 11.56 2.31
N ASN A 27 -1.74 11.56 2.05
CA ASN A 27 -1.07 12.66 1.35
C ASN A 27 -0.39 12.29 0.03
N TYR A 28 -0.10 11.01 -0.18
CA TYR A 28 0.49 10.56 -1.44
C TYR A 28 -0.61 10.15 -2.41
N ASP A 29 -0.38 10.46 -3.69
CA ASP A 29 -1.28 10.00 -4.75
C ASP A 29 -1.12 8.50 -4.94
N SER A 30 -2.26 7.79 -4.99
CA SER A 30 -2.26 6.36 -5.24
C SER A 30 -2.08 6.09 -6.73
N ILE A 31 -1.06 5.32 -7.08
CA ILE A 31 -0.93 4.78 -8.44
C ILE A 31 -1.91 3.63 -8.60
N ALA A 32 -2.02 2.79 -7.58
CA ALA A 32 -2.98 1.70 -7.52
C ALA A 32 -3.30 1.38 -6.06
N GLU A 33 -4.51 0.90 -5.82
CA GLU A 33 -4.92 0.39 -4.52
C GLU A 33 -5.57 -0.97 -4.71
N GLU A 34 -5.21 -1.91 -3.84
CA GLU A 34 -5.80 -3.23 -3.83
C GLU A 34 -6.33 -3.52 -2.44
N ASN A 35 -7.53 -4.06 -2.37
CA ASN A 35 -8.10 -4.52 -1.13
C ASN A 35 -7.85 -6.02 -1.00
N GLY A 36 -7.33 -6.42 0.15
CA GLY A 36 -7.16 -7.82 0.46
C GLY A 36 -8.47 -8.46 0.93
N GLU A 37 -8.37 -9.70 1.38
CA GLU A 37 -9.52 -10.46 1.88
C GLU A 37 -10.10 -9.80 3.13
N HIS A 38 -11.42 -9.64 3.19
CA HIS A 38 -12.10 -9.07 4.34
C HIS A 38 -12.05 -10.02 5.53
N HIS A 39 -11.57 -9.50 6.64
CA HIS A 39 -11.69 -10.13 7.95
C HIS A 39 -12.98 -9.66 8.61
N ARG A 40 -13.30 -10.20 9.76
CA ARG A 40 -14.60 -9.92 10.42
C ARG A 40 -14.84 -8.43 10.71
N TRP A 41 -13.78 -7.70 11.09
CA TRP A 41 -13.89 -6.31 11.53
C TRP A 41 -13.02 -5.36 10.75
N TRP A 42 -12.18 -5.85 9.86
CA TRP A 42 -11.23 -5.05 9.11
C TRP A 42 -10.86 -5.73 7.80
N TYR A 43 -10.22 -4.97 6.91
CA TYR A 43 -9.62 -5.53 5.69
C TYR A 43 -8.31 -4.80 5.39
N PRO A 44 -7.31 -5.48 4.81
CA PRO A 44 -6.08 -4.82 4.41
C PRO A 44 -6.28 -4.04 3.12
N VAL A 45 -5.68 -2.86 3.06
CA VAL A 45 -5.60 -2.06 1.83
C VAL A 45 -4.13 -1.90 1.50
N TYR A 46 -3.78 -2.26 0.29
CA TYR A 46 -2.41 -2.12 -0.23
C TYR A 46 -2.38 -0.90 -1.14
N LYS A 47 -1.51 0.04 -0.82
CA LYS A 47 -1.36 1.27 -1.58
C LYS A 47 -0.02 1.27 -2.31
N ILE A 48 -0.06 1.51 -3.61
CA ILE A 48 1.15 1.68 -4.42
C ILE A 48 1.32 3.16 -4.70
N PHE A 49 2.49 3.68 -4.38
CA PHE A 49 2.83 5.09 -4.56
C PHE A 49 4.19 5.22 -5.25
N GLN A 50 4.46 6.39 -5.79
CA GLN A 50 5.68 6.66 -6.55
C GLN A 50 6.60 7.60 -5.78
N VAL A 51 7.88 7.25 -5.74
CA VAL A 51 8.95 8.10 -5.23
C VAL A 51 10.01 8.21 -6.34
N GLY A 52 10.11 9.38 -6.95
CA GLY A 52 10.97 9.57 -8.11
C GLY A 52 10.50 8.70 -9.28
N GLU A 53 11.35 7.81 -9.78
CA GLU A 53 11.03 6.88 -10.86
C GLU A 53 10.69 5.48 -10.36
N ARG A 54 10.63 5.29 -9.04
CA ARG A 54 10.44 3.99 -8.41
C ARG A 54 9.05 3.92 -7.77
N TYR A 55 8.49 2.71 -7.74
CA TYR A 55 7.18 2.44 -7.14
C TYR A 55 7.34 1.60 -5.90
N PHE A 56 6.55 1.90 -4.88
CA PHE A 56 6.59 1.22 -3.59
C PHE A 56 5.20 0.87 -3.11
N GLN A 57 5.08 -0.17 -2.32
CA GLN A 57 3.83 -0.63 -1.74
C GLN A 57 3.91 -0.61 -0.22
N VAL A 58 2.86 -0.08 0.39
CA VAL A 58 2.61 -0.18 1.84
C VAL A 58 1.18 -0.66 2.05
N TRP A 59 0.87 -1.12 3.26
CA TRP A 59 -0.48 -1.57 3.59
C TRP A 59 -0.95 -1.03 4.93
N GLY A 60 -2.27 -0.96 5.10
CA GLY A 60 -2.91 -0.58 6.34
C GLY A 60 -4.16 -1.43 6.55
N ALA A 61 -4.57 -1.59 7.80
CA ALA A 61 -5.79 -2.29 8.15
C ALA A 61 -6.91 -1.26 8.33
N ILE A 62 -7.94 -1.36 7.51
CA ILE A 62 -9.07 -0.43 7.52
C ILE A 62 -10.23 -1.05 8.29
N GLY A 63 -10.77 -0.31 9.26
CA GLY A 63 -11.90 -0.75 10.06
C GLY A 63 -13.20 -0.78 9.27
N LEU A 64 -14.02 -1.81 9.50
CA LEU A 64 -15.31 -1.99 8.85
C LEU A 64 -16.48 -1.37 9.62
N THR A 65 -16.26 -0.99 10.87
CA THR A 65 -17.31 -0.41 11.73
C THR A 65 -16.84 0.91 12.34
N GLU A 66 -17.79 1.73 12.80
CA GLU A 66 -17.48 2.98 13.49
C GLU A 66 -16.68 2.78 14.78
N CYS A 67 -16.77 1.61 15.37
CA CYS A 67 -16.04 1.26 16.60
C CYS A 67 -14.62 0.76 16.33
N GLN A 68 -14.29 0.53 15.06
CA GLN A 68 -12.99 -0.01 14.67
C GLN A 68 -12.17 1.09 14.00
N GLU A 69 -11.07 1.46 14.61
CA GLU A 69 -10.16 2.45 14.05
C GLU A 69 -9.24 1.81 12.99
N ASP A 70 -8.85 2.64 12.02
CA ASP A 70 -7.86 2.22 11.03
C ASP A 70 -6.49 2.07 11.71
N GLU A 71 -5.79 1.00 11.41
CA GLU A 71 -4.46 0.76 11.94
C GLU A 71 -3.42 0.79 10.83
N TYR A 72 -2.35 1.52 11.09
CA TYR A 72 -1.21 1.61 10.20
C TYR A 72 0.00 1.01 10.91
N VAL A 73 0.42 -0.16 10.46
CA VAL A 73 1.48 -0.93 11.10
C VAL A 73 2.85 -0.47 10.60
N PRO A 74 3.84 -0.27 11.51
CA PRO A 74 5.20 0.03 11.08
C PRO A 74 5.72 -1.06 10.15
N GLN A 75 6.30 -0.64 9.02
CA GLN A 75 6.74 -1.57 7.98
C GLN A 75 7.76 -0.92 7.07
N VAL A 76 8.50 -1.74 6.34
CA VAL A 76 9.38 -1.28 5.27
C VAL A 76 8.56 -1.29 3.98
N ALA A 77 8.59 -0.16 3.25
CA ALA A 77 7.93 -0.10 1.95
C ALA A 77 8.62 -1.04 0.97
N ILE A 78 7.85 -1.84 0.27
CA ILE A 78 8.36 -2.84 -0.68
C ILE A 78 8.39 -2.24 -2.08
N GLU A 79 9.56 -2.26 -2.71
CA GLU A 79 9.66 -1.81 -4.09
C GLU A 79 8.93 -2.77 -5.03
N VAL A 80 8.09 -2.21 -5.89
CA VAL A 80 7.31 -2.98 -6.86
C VAL A 80 7.53 -2.45 -8.26
N GLU A 81 7.32 -3.28 -9.25
CA GLU A 81 7.40 -2.92 -10.66
C GLU A 81 6.08 -3.21 -11.34
N GLN A 82 5.73 -2.33 -12.27
CA GLN A 82 4.60 -2.61 -13.14
C GLN A 82 5.06 -3.54 -14.26
N ARG A 83 4.48 -4.73 -14.31
CA ARG A 83 4.76 -5.70 -15.38
C ARG A 83 3.49 -6.06 -16.08
N GLU A 84 3.56 -6.15 -17.39
CA GLU A 84 2.48 -6.75 -18.15
C GLU A 84 2.44 -8.24 -17.84
N LYS A 85 1.32 -8.68 -17.29
CA LYS A 85 1.06 -10.09 -17.10
C LYS A 85 0.20 -10.57 -18.26
N VAL A 86 0.72 -11.48 -19.04
CA VAL A 86 -0.12 -12.23 -19.97
C VAL A 86 -0.91 -13.22 -19.13
N ILE A 87 -2.18 -12.91 -18.92
CA ILE A 87 -3.07 -13.80 -18.18
C ILE A 87 -3.60 -14.83 -19.16
N THR A 88 -3.16 -16.08 -18.98
CA THR A 88 -3.70 -17.19 -19.72
C THR A 88 -5.01 -17.60 -19.07
N LYS A 89 -6.10 -17.44 -19.78
CA LYS A 89 -7.41 -17.87 -19.31
C LYS A 89 -7.78 -19.19 -19.97
N TRP A 90 -8.35 -20.07 -19.18
CA TRP A 90 -8.95 -21.30 -19.68
C TRP A 90 -10.34 -20.97 -20.21
N VAL A 91 -10.56 -21.21 -21.49
CA VAL A 91 -11.86 -20.98 -22.12
C VAL A 91 -12.43 -22.29 -22.63
N PRO A 92 -13.75 -22.46 -22.60
CA PRO A 92 -14.37 -23.68 -23.14
C PRO A 92 -14.08 -23.83 -24.64
N VAL A 93 -13.84 -25.05 -25.05
CA VAL A 93 -13.73 -25.38 -26.48
C VAL A 93 -15.12 -25.61 -27.00
N GLU A 94 -15.48 -24.84 -28.00
CA GLU A 94 -16.78 -25.02 -28.68
C GLU A 94 -16.68 -26.03 -29.81
#